data_4a720761319f0a10efd3978b1131bcfd
#
_entry.id   4a720761319f0a10efd3978b1131bcfd
#
_cell.length_a   1.000
_cell.length_b   1.000
_cell.length_c   1.000
_cell.angle_alpha   90.00
_cell.angle_beta   90.00
_cell.angle_gamma   90.00
#
_symmetry.space_group_name_H-M   'P 1'
#
loop_
_entity.id
_entity.type
_entity.pdbx_description
1 polymer ?
#
loop_
_entity_poly.entity_id
_entity_poly.type
_entity_poly.pdbx_seq_one_letter_code
_entity_poly.pdbx_strand_id
1 'polypeptide(L)'
;MDYLACMSDTEGVTDPAANGEALFVAAQITREPALQAALDAMLNYLLKIAPRASDGTLYHVTAAKEIWADSMYMAPPFLAVVGQVEEAIRQIQGIKKRLWNSGKKLYAHIWNEDQKAPRRAAYWGVGNGWAAAGITRVIRALPESRAKEKQVLVLHLRDLVDGCLSYQRQDGLFHDVVDQPDTFVETNLAQMLAYSLYRGIAGGWLPSEYKEQADKLRKSVHQKVDASGYVQGVCGAPKFDRAGTAPEGQAFFLLMEAAWQETQ
;
A
#
# COMPACT_ATOMS: atom_id res chain seq x y z
N MET A 1 -25.00 4.56 2.39
CA MET A 1 -24.22 3.72 1.48
C MET A 1 -24.15 2.34 2.13
N ASP A 2 -24.62 1.33 1.45
CA ASP A 2 -24.52 -0.02 1.99
C ASP A 2 -23.10 -0.53 1.77
N TYR A 3 -22.30 -0.51 2.83
CA TYR A 3 -20.92 -0.95 2.76
C TYR A 3 -20.80 -2.45 2.44
N LEU A 4 -21.78 -3.25 2.90
CA LEU A 4 -21.83 -4.68 2.59
C LEU A 4 -22.06 -4.92 1.10
N ALA A 5 -22.77 -4.03 0.39
CA ALA A 5 -22.91 -4.10 -1.05
C ALA A 5 -21.56 -3.87 -1.77
N CYS A 6 -20.68 -3.02 -1.23
CA CYS A 6 -19.33 -2.84 -1.77
C CYS A 6 -18.40 -4.04 -1.50
N MET A 7 -18.76 -4.90 -0.53
CA MET A 7 -17.99 -6.12 -0.22
C MET A 7 -18.51 -7.36 -0.94
N SER A 8 -19.82 -7.40 -1.26
CA SER A 8 -20.50 -8.61 -1.78
C SER A 8 -20.12 -8.97 -3.22
N ASP A 9 -19.75 -7.98 -4.03
CA ASP A 9 -19.35 -8.17 -5.44
C ASP A 9 -17.85 -8.32 -5.61
N THR A 10 -17.08 -8.20 -4.54
CA THR A 10 -15.65 -8.32 -4.60
C THR A 10 -15.22 -9.71 -4.15
N GLU A 11 -14.46 -10.38 -4.95
CA GLU A 11 -13.67 -11.52 -4.52
C GLU A 11 -12.65 -11.09 -3.45
N GLY A 12 -12.52 -9.78 -3.19
CA GLY A 12 -11.57 -9.17 -2.27
C GLY A 12 -12.01 -9.28 -0.81
N VAL A 13 -11.15 -9.81 0.04
CA VAL A 13 -11.32 -9.82 1.51
C VAL A 13 -10.82 -8.50 2.11
N THR A 14 -9.69 -8.01 1.63
CA THR A 14 -8.99 -6.84 2.21
C THR A 14 -9.26 -5.54 1.46
N ASP A 15 -9.54 -5.57 0.17
CA ASP A 15 -9.68 -4.38 -0.68
C ASP A 15 -10.73 -3.38 -0.20
N PRO A 16 -11.93 -3.81 0.25
CA PRO A 16 -12.91 -2.88 0.77
C PRO A 16 -12.39 -2.03 1.94
N ALA A 17 -11.46 -2.56 2.72
CA ALA A 17 -10.88 -1.86 3.87
C ALA A 17 -10.00 -0.66 3.47
N ALA A 18 -9.57 -0.55 2.21
CA ALA A 18 -8.86 0.63 1.71
C ALA A 18 -9.68 1.93 1.87
N ASN A 19 -11.02 1.83 1.87
CA ASN A 19 -11.92 2.94 2.12
C ASN A 19 -12.14 3.23 3.62
N GLY A 20 -11.66 2.36 4.50
CA GLY A 20 -11.98 2.38 5.93
C GLY A 20 -11.48 3.62 6.65
N GLU A 21 -10.31 4.16 6.27
CA GLU A 21 -9.80 5.40 6.86
C GLU A 21 -10.69 6.60 6.51
N ALA A 22 -11.12 6.71 5.26
CA ALA A 22 -12.05 7.77 4.83
C ALA A 22 -13.42 7.61 5.54
N LEU A 23 -13.91 6.39 5.66
CA LEU A 23 -15.14 6.08 6.38
C LEU A 23 -15.03 6.48 7.87
N PHE A 24 -13.90 6.14 8.51
CA PHE A 24 -13.62 6.52 9.90
C PHE A 24 -13.64 8.03 10.09
N VAL A 25 -12.92 8.78 9.24
CA VAL A 25 -12.88 10.24 9.30
C VAL A 25 -14.27 10.85 9.08
N ALA A 26 -15.02 10.35 8.08
CA ALA A 26 -16.37 10.81 7.83
C ALA A 26 -17.30 10.55 9.03
N ALA A 27 -17.27 9.36 9.62
CA ALA A 27 -18.06 9.01 10.80
C ALA A 27 -17.72 9.92 12.00
N GLN A 28 -16.43 10.24 12.21
CA GLN A 28 -16.01 11.14 13.30
C GLN A 28 -16.49 12.59 13.09
N ILE A 29 -16.48 13.09 11.86
CA ILE A 29 -16.85 14.47 11.54
C ILE A 29 -18.39 14.64 11.55
N THR A 30 -19.10 13.75 10.85
CA THR A 30 -20.55 13.90 10.66
C THR A 30 -21.37 13.34 11.81
N ARG A 31 -20.82 12.33 12.52
CA ARG A 31 -21.51 11.55 13.57
C ARG A 31 -22.79 10.89 13.07
N GLU A 32 -22.89 10.61 11.78
CA GLU A 32 -24.03 9.92 11.18
C GLU A 32 -24.06 8.45 11.62
N PRO A 33 -25.18 7.96 12.20
CA PRO A 33 -25.28 6.57 12.66
C PRO A 33 -25.05 5.54 11.56
N ALA A 34 -25.43 5.85 10.32
CA ALA A 34 -25.22 4.95 9.18
C ALA A 34 -23.73 4.74 8.88
N LEU A 35 -22.90 5.80 8.97
CA LEU A 35 -21.45 5.68 8.77
C LEU A 35 -20.78 4.93 9.93
N GLN A 36 -21.24 5.16 11.17
CA GLN A 36 -20.74 4.38 12.31
C GLN A 36 -21.12 2.90 12.18
N ALA A 37 -22.35 2.58 11.78
CA ALA A 37 -22.76 1.19 11.56
C ALA A 37 -21.94 0.51 10.44
N ALA A 38 -21.63 1.22 9.36
CA ALA A 38 -20.78 0.72 8.29
C ALA A 38 -19.34 0.47 8.78
N LEU A 39 -18.81 1.36 9.61
CA LEU A 39 -17.49 1.21 10.23
C LEU A 39 -17.43 -0.02 11.14
N ASP A 40 -18.44 -0.20 12.00
CA ASP A 40 -18.54 -1.34 12.90
C ASP A 40 -18.68 -2.67 12.13
N ALA A 41 -19.42 -2.67 11.03
CA ALA A 41 -19.58 -3.82 10.16
C ALA A 41 -18.24 -4.21 9.50
N MET A 42 -17.48 -3.24 9.00
CA MET A 42 -16.15 -3.45 8.42
C MET A 42 -15.18 -4.04 9.45
N LEU A 43 -15.13 -3.46 10.64
CA LEU A 43 -14.29 -3.95 11.73
C LEU A 43 -14.68 -5.37 12.15
N ASN A 44 -15.98 -5.62 12.35
CA ASN A 44 -16.44 -6.95 12.70
C ASN A 44 -16.08 -8.00 11.63
N TYR A 45 -16.23 -7.64 10.35
CA TYR A 45 -15.82 -8.52 9.26
C TYR A 45 -14.33 -8.84 9.34
N LEU A 46 -13.48 -7.83 9.35
CA LEU A 46 -12.01 -8.01 9.35
C LEU A 46 -11.50 -8.75 10.58
N LEU A 47 -12.09 -8.50 11.77
CA LEU A 47 -11.59 -9.07 13.01
C LEU A 47 -12.15 -10.47 13.31
N LYS A 48 -13.37 -10.80 12.83
CA LYS A 48 -14.08 -12.01 13.28
C LYS A 48 -14.54 -12.94 12.17
N ILE A 49 -14.78 -12.42 10.96
CA ILE A 49 -15.46 -13.20 9.89
C ILE A 49 -14.48 -13.51 8.75
N ALA A 50 -13.65 -12.54 8.36
CA ALA A 50 -12.76 -12.62 7.22
C ALA A 50 -11.87 -13.87 7.25
N PRO A 51 -11.75 -14.61 6.14
CA PRO A 51 -10.94 -15.81 6.06
C PRO A 51 -9.45 -15.47 6.24
N ARG A 52 -8.74 -16.32 6.98
CA ARG A 52 -7.35 -16.08 7.36
C ARG A 52 -6.53 -17.37 7.52
N ALA A 53 -5.23 -17.24 7.44
CA ALA A 53 -4.29 -18.31 7.75
C ALA A 53 -4.24 -18.59 9.26
N SER A 54 -3.62 -19.70 9.64
CA SER A 54 -3.54 -20.16 11.04
C SER A 54 -2.85 -19.19 11.99
N ASP A 55 -1.98 -18.30 11.47
CA ASP A 55 -1.31 -17.26 12.24
C ASP A 55 -2.11 -15.95 12.30
N GLY A 56 -3.33 -15.93 11.76
CA GLY A 56 -4.22 -14.78 11.75
C GLY A 56 -4.05 -13.85 10.55
N THR A 57 -3.14 -14.11 9.62
CA THR A 57 -2.97 -13.30 8.40
C THR A 57 -4.19 -13.45 7.50
N LEU A 58 -4.81 -12.35 7.11
CA LEU A 58 -5.96 -12.33 6.21
C LEU A 58 -5.57 -12.83 4.82
N TYR A 59 -6.43 -13.58 4.19
CA TYR A 59 -6.33 -13.84 2.75
C TYR A 59 -6.75 -12.58 1.99
N HIS A 60 -6.24 -12.42 0.77
CA HIS A 60 -6.59 -11.28 -0.07
C HIS A 60 -7.94 -11.48 -0.76
N VAL A 61 -8.23 -12.72 -1.17
CA VAL A 61 -9.45 -13.07 -1.90
C VAL A 61 -10.25 -14.14 -1.16
N THR A 62 -11.56 -14.19 -1.41
CA THR A 62 -12.47 -15.19 -0.83
C THR A 62 -12.36 -16.54 -1.50
N ALA A 63 -12.05 -16.56 -2.80
CA ALA A 63 -12.02 -17.76 -3.64
C ALA A 63 -10.78 -18.65 -3.44
N ALA A 64 -9.73 -18.12 -2.80
CA ALA A 64 -8.46 -18.84 -2.62
C ALA A 64 -7.76 -18.43 -1.33
N LYS A 65 -6.97 -19.35 -0.76
CA LYS A 65 -6.12 -19.05 0.40
C LYS A 65 -4.83 -18.35 -0.06
N GLU A 66 -4.97 -17.12 -0.51
CA GLU A 66 -3.87 -16.33 -1.05
C GLU A 66 -3.59 -15.09 -0.22
N ILE A 67 -2.31 -14.76 -0.10
CA ILE A 67 -1.81 -13.55 0.57
C ILE A 67 -1.05 -12.76 -0.47
N TRP A 68 -1.47 -11.51 -0.68
CA TRP A 68 -0.93 -10.62 -1.70
C TRP A 68 -0.20 -9.45 -1.06
N ALA A 69 0.81 -8.91 -1.75
CA ALA A 69 1.53 -7.72 -1.30
C ALA A 69 0.60 -6.50 -1.16
N ASP A 70 -0.41 -6.41 -2.01
CA ASP A 70 -1.43 -5.37 -2.03
C ASP A 70 -2.17 -5.21 -0.70
N SER A 71 -2.44 -6.33 -0.02
CA SER A 71 -3.12 -6.35 1.28
C SER A 71 -2.42 -5.47 2.32
N MET A 72 -1.13 -5.15 2.11
CA MET A 72 -0.36 -4.28 2.99
C MET A 72 -0.94 -2.85 3.08
N TYR A 73 -1.55 -2.37 1.99
CA TYR A 73 -2.21 -1.06 1.95
C TYR A 73 -3.68 -1.11 2.37
N MET A 74 -4.33 -2.24 2.17
CA MET A 74 -5.79 -2.33 2.27
C MET A 74 -6.27 -2.33 3.72
N ALA A 75 -6.02 -3.39 4.48
CA ALA A 75 -6.53 -3.51 5.84
C ALA A 75 -5.63 -2.90 6.94
N PRO A 76 -4.28 -3.07 6.94
CA PRO A 76 -3.43 -2.60 8.02
C PRO A 76 -3.54 -1.10 8.36
N PRO A 77 -3.57 -0.15 7.38
CA PRO A 77 -3.73 1.26 7.69
C PRO A 77 -5.05 1.58 8.39
N PHE A 78 -6.14 1.02 7.90
CA PHE A 78 -7.45 1.18 8.52
C PHE A 78 -7.47 0.63 9.96
N LEU A 79 -6.99 -0.59 10.17
CA LEU A 79 -6.90 -1.20 11.50
C LEU A 79 -6.08 -0.34 12.46
N ALA A 80 -4.97 0.24 12.00
CA ALA A 80 -4.14 1.11 12.84
C ALA A 80 -4.87 2.41 13.24
N VAL A 81 -5.55 3.06 12.29
CA VAL A 81 -6.28 4.32 12.52
C VAL A 81 -7.43 4.15 13.50
N VAL A 82 -8.12 3.01 13.47
CA VAL A 82 -9.21 2.72 14.43
C VAL A 82 -8.73 2.08 15.74
N GLY A 83 -7.41 2.09 16.00
CA GLY A 83 -6.82 1.63 17.25
C GLY A 83 -6.57 0.12 17.35
N GLN A 84 -6.78 -0.65 16.28
CA GLN A 84 -6.48 -2.09 16.25
C GLN A 84 -5.01 -2.34 15.88
N VAL A 85 -4.10 -1.73 16.64
CA VAL A 85 -2.66 -1.65 16.33
C VAL A 85 -2.00 -3.02 16.26
N GLU A 86 -2.31 -3.91 17.21
CA GLU A 86 -1.76 -5.27 17.25
C GLU A 86 -2.15 -6.07 16.00
N GLU A 87 -3.40 -5.89 15.57
CA GLU A 87 -3.89 -6.57 14.38
C GLU A 87 -3.25 -6.01 13.11
N ALA A 88 -3.10 -4.67 13.01
CA ALA A 88 -2.40 -4.04 11.90
C ALA A 88 -0.96 -4.55 11.75
N ILE A 89 -0.22 -4.63 12.87
CA ILE A 89 1.16 -5.14 12.89
C ILE A 89 1.19 -6.64 12.55
N ARG A 90 0.25 -7.43 13.06
CA ARG A 90 0.13 -8.87 12.72
C ARG A 90 -0.04 -9.08 11.23
N GLN A 91 -0.89 -8.29 10.57
CA GLN A 91 -1.11 -8.38 9.13
C GLN A 91 0.19 -8.08 8.36
N ILE A 92 0.88 -6.99 8.70
CA ILE A 92 2.18 -6.65 8.08
C ILE A 92 3.19 -7.78 8.26
N GLN A 93 3.32 -8.33 9.46
CA GLN A 93 4.27 -9.40 9.76
C GLN A 93 3.93 -10.69 9.02
N GLY A 94 2.64 -11.04 8.92
CA GLY A 94 2.16 -12.23 8.23
C GLY A 94 2.40 -12.18 6.72
N ILE A 95 2.20 -11.02 6.10
CA ILE A 95 2.50 -10.76 4.68
C ILE A 95 4.02 -10.79 4.47
N LYS A 96 4.78 -10.10 5.32
CA LYS A 96 6.25 -10.08 5.27
C LYS A 96 6.84 -11.48 5.35
N LYS A 97 6.38 -12.31 6.28
CA LYS A 97 6.85 -13.69 6.47
C LYS A 97 6.79 -14.52 5.20
N ARG A 98 5.81 -14.27 4.32
CA ARG A 98 5.54 -15.07 3.13
C ARG A 98 6.13 -14.50 1.85
N LEU A 99 6.16 -13.20 1.72
CA LEU A 99 6.44 -12.54 0.45
C LEU A 99 7.77 -11.76 0.43
N TRP A 100 8.36 -11.46 1.59
CA TRP A 100 9.58 -10.67 1.65
C TRP A 100 10.82 -11.45 1.23
N ASN A 101 11.55 -10.91 0.27
CA ASN A 101 12.88 -11.38 -0.11
C ASN A 101 13.94 -10.44 0.49
N SER A 102 14.64 -10.88 1.52
CA SER A 102 15.64 -10.08 2.22
C SER A 102 16.88 -9.77 1.38
N GLY A 103 17.23 -10.64 0.41
CA GLY A 103 18.37 -10.42 -0.47
C GLY A 103 18.13 -9.32 -1.51
N LYS A 104 16.90 -9.20 -2.02
CA LYS A 104 16.50 -8.16 -2.96
C LYS A 104 15.86 -6.95 -2.28
N LYS A 105 15.45 -7.08 -1.03
CA LYS A 105 14.67 -6.09 -0.29
C LYS A 105 13.36 -5.72 -1.01
N LEU A 106 12.68 -6.72 -1.57
CA LEU A 106 11.45 -6.58 -2.33
C LEU A 106 10.41 -7.62 -1.88
N TYR A 107 9.14 -7.31 -2.10
CA TYR A 107 8.04 -8.25 -1.92
C TYR A 107 7.72 -8.97 -3.24
N ALA A 108 7.67 -10.31 -3.20
CA ALA A 108 6.98 -11.09 -4.22
C ALA A 108 5.47 -10.77 -4.18
N HIS A 109 4.76 -11.00 -5.30
CA HIS A 109 3.38 -10.51 -5.41
C HIS A 109 2.38 -11.38 -4.64
N ILE A 110 2.31 -12.68 -4.93
CA ILE A 110 1.24 -13.57 -4.45
C ILE A 110 1.82 -14.85 -3.85
N TRP A 111 1.38 -15.18 -2.63
CA TRP A 111 1.63 -16.43 -1.94
C TRP A 111 0.37 -17.29 -1.92
N ASN A 112 0.50 -18.59 -2.18
CA ASN A 112 -0.56 -19.56 -2.00
C ASN A 112 -0.32 -20.36 -0.70
N GLU A 113 -1.27 -20.28 0.23
CA GLU A 113 -1.12 -20.88 1.56
C GLU A 113 -1.29 -22.40 1.55
N ASP A 114 -2.08 -22.97 0.64
CA ASP A 114 -2.23 -24.41 0.53
C ASP A 114 -0.98 -25.07 -0.06
N GLN A 115 -0.34 -24.42 -1.05
CA GLN A 115 0.88 -24.90 -1.68
C GLN A 115 2.14 -24.56 -0.88
N LYS A 116 2.05 -23.65 0.09
CA LYS A 116 3.21 -23.09 0.84
C LYS A 116 4.30 -22.54 -0.08
N ALA A 117 3.89 -21.91 -1.17
CA ALA A 117 4.79 -21.39 -2.21
C ALA A 117 4.22 -20.14 -2.87
N PRO A 118 5.06 -19.29 -3.48
CA PRO A 118 4.59 -18.18 -4.30
C PRO A 118 3.79 -18.69 -5.51
N ARG A 119 2.55 -18.22 -5.69
CA ARG A 119 1.79 -18.38 -6.93
C ARG A 119 2.32 -17.43 -8.02
N ARG A 120 2.70 -16.21 -7.62
CA ARG A 120 3.37 -15.23 -8.46
C ARG A 120 4.56 -14.67 -7.72
N ALA A 121 5.76 -15.14 -8.09
CA ALA A 121 7.01 -14.73 -7.48
C ALA A 121 7.57 -13.40 -8.02
N ALA A 122 6.91 -12.80 -9.03
CA ALA A 122 7.32 -11.52 -9.62
C ALA A 122 7.38 -10.42 -8.56
N TYR A 123 8.43 -9.61 -8.59
CA TYR A 123 8.55 -8.40 -7.77
C TYR A 123 7.82 -7.24 -8.48
N TRP A 124 6.48 -7.33 -8.45
CA TRP A 124 5.61 -6.37 -9.10
C TRP A 124 5.75 -4.99 -8.48
N GLY A 125 5.99 -3.97 -9.32
CA GLY A 125 6.29 -2.60 -8.87
C GLY A 125 5.15 -2.02 -8.05
N VAL A 126 3.92 -2.06 -8.57
CA VAL A 126 2.74 -1.53 -7.87
C VAL A 126 2.49 -2.27 -6.55
N GLY A 127 2.71 -3.60 -6.51
CA GLY A 127 2.60 -4.38 -5.26
C GLY A 127 3.61 -3.93 -4.20
N ASN A 128 4.85 -3.62 -4.58
CA ASN A 128 5.86 -3.05 -3.69
C ASN A 128 5.51 -1.61 -3.28
N GLY A 129 4.91 -0.84 -4.18
CA GLY A 129 4.36 0.49 -3.88
C GLY A 129 3.23 0.43 -2.84
N TRP A 130 2.28 -0.50 -2.99
CA TRP A 130 1.23 -0.75 -2.00
C TRP A 130 1.83 -1.08 -0.62
N ALA A 131 2.85 -1.93 -0.58
CA ALA A 131 3.53 -2.29 0.66
C ALA A 131 4.19 -1.06 1.31
N ALA A 132 4.94 -0.25 0.55
CA ALA A 132 5.60 0.95 1.06
C ALA A 132 4.60 1.98 1.60
N ALA A 133 3.55 2.29 0.82
CA ALA A 133 2.52 3.25 1.20
C ALA A 133 1.69 2.76 2.40
N GLY A 134 1.37 1.46 2.44
CA GLY A 134 0.63 0.85 3.56
C GLY A 134 1.41 0.91 4.87
N ILE A 135 2.68 0.50 4.86
CA ILE A 135 3.57 0.61 6.03
C ILE A 135 3.70 2.07 6.49
N THR A 136 3.87 3.02 5.55
CA THR A 136 3.93 4.46 5.83
C THR A 136 2.68 4.93 6.58
N ARG A 137 1.49 4.54 6.14
CA ARG A 137 0.22 4.93 6.79
C ARG A 137 0.09 4.33 8.19
N VAL A 138 0.50 3.06 8.36
CA VAL A 138 0.53 2.44 9.70
C VAL A 138 1.49 3.18 10.62
N ILE A 139 2.72 3.50 10.19
CA ILE A 139 3.69 4.27 10.98
C ILE A 139 3.09 5.61 11.47
N ARG A 140 2.35 6.32 10.59
CA ARG A 140 1.67 7.58 10.96
C ARG A 140 0.59 7.40 12.01
N ALA A 141 -0.14 6.29 11.96
CA ALA A 141 -1.25 6.01 12.87
C ALA A 141 -0.80 5.44 14.23
N LEU A 142 0.44 4.96 14.34
CA LEU A 142 0.93 4.39 15.59
C LEU A 142 1.06 5.46 16.68
N PRO A 143 0.49 5.23 17.89
CA PRO A 143 0.66 6.12 19.02
C PRO A 143 2.10 6.10 19.54
N GLU A 144 2.52 7.14 20.24
CA GLU A 144 3.87 7.27 20.82
C GLU A 144 4.26 6.11 21.74
N SER A 145 3.28 5.53 22.44
CA SER A 145 3.49 4.34 23.29
C SER A 145 3.98 3.11 22.51
N ARG A 146 3.91 3.12 21.18
CA ARG A 146 4.38 2.06 20.28
C ARG A 146 5.70 2.41 19.55
N ALA A 147 6.57 3.17 20.22
CA ALA A 147 7.82 3.64 19.63
C ALA A 147 8.73 2.50 19.11
N LYS A 148 8.76 1.36 19.81
CA LYS A 148 9.57 0.20 19.40
C LYS A 148 9.05 -0.42 18.11
N GLU A 149 7.75 -0.67 18.04
CA GLU A 149 7.10 -1.21 16.85
C GLU A 149 7.22 -0.24 15.66
N LYS A 150 7.04 1.06 15.92
CA LYS A 150 7.25 2.12 14.94
C LYS A 150 8.66 2.06 14.35
N GLN A 151 9.69 1.96 15.21
CA GLN A 151 11.08 1.86 14.76
C GLN A 151 11.33 0.63 13.87
N VAL A 152 10.76 -0.52 14.22
CA VAL A 152 10.87 -1.74 13.41
C VAL A 152 10.25 -1.55 12.03
N LEU A 153 9.07 -0.91 11.96
CA LEU A 153 8.41 -0.62 10.69
C LEU A 153 9.18 0.41 9.86
N VAL A 154 9.75 1.43 10.49
CA VAL A 154 10.59 2.43 9.80
C VAL A 154 11.82 1.79 9.17
N LEU A 155 12.54 0.93 9.89
CA LEU A 155 13.69 0.20 9.36
C LEU A 155 13.28 -0.69 8.18
N HIS A 156 12.14 -1.36 8.31
CA HIS A 156 11.64 -2.22 7.23
C HIS A 156 11.21 -1.42 5.99
N LEU A 157 10.55 -0.27 6.19
CA LEU A 157 10.20 0.63 5.09
C LEU A 157 11.45 1.14 4.36
N ARG A 158 12.49 1.51 5.10
CA ARG A 158 13.78 1.93 4.50
C ARG A 158 14.37 0.81 3.64
N ASP A 159 14.42 -0.43 4.16
CA ASP A 159 14.91 -1.56 3.38
C ASP A 159 14.11 -1.76 2.08
N LEU A 160 12.77 -1.64 2.14
CA LEU A 160 11.91 -1.77 0.97
C LEU A 160 12.13 -0.64 -0.04
N VAL A 161 12.20 0.60 0.43
CA VAL A 161 12.46 1.77 -0.42
C VAL A 161 13.82 1.63 -1.10
N ASP A 162 14.89 1.34 -0.34
CA ASP A 162 16.24 1.16 -0.87
C ASP A 162 16.29 0.00 -1.89
N GLY A 163 15.56 -1.08 -1.61
CA GLY A 163 15.40 -2.20 -2.54
C GLY A 163 14.77 -1.77 -3.87
N CYS A 164 13.66 -1.04 -3.83
CA CYS A 164 13.03 -0.51 -5.04
C CYS A 164 13.98 0.44 -5.79
N LEU A 165 14.60 1.39 -5.08
CA LEU A 165 15.49 2.39 -5.67
C LEU A 165 16.73 1.78 -6.34
N SER A 166 17.19 0.60 -5.91
CA SER A 166 18.31 -0.11 -6.56
C SER A 166 17.98 -0.54 -8.01
N TYR A 167 16.71 -0.59 -8.38
CA TYR A 167 16.23 -0.91 -9.72
C TYR A 167 15.68 0.31 -10.45
N GLN A 168 15.85 1.52 -9.90
CA GLN A 168 15.36 2.74 -10.54
C GLN A 168 16.05 2.97 -11.88
N ARG A 169 15.27 3.27 -12.90
CA ARG A 169 15.73 3.64 -14.24
C ARG A 169 16.36 5.04 -14.23
N GLN A 170 17.12 5.34 -15.28
CA GLN A 170 17.74 6.68 -15.44
C GLN A 170 16.69 7.80 -15.55
N ASP A 171 15.50 7.51 -16.12
CA ASP A 171 14.38 8.44 -16.21
C ASP A 171 13.62 8.62 -14.88
N GLY A 172 14.04 7.94 -13.81
CA GLY A 172 13.47 8.02 -12.47
C GLY A 172 12.24 7.15 -12.24
N LEU A 173 11.78 6.41 -13.26
CA LEU A 173 10.67 5.46 -13.19
C LEU A 173 11.17 4.03 -12.95
N PHE A 174 10.27 3.05 -13.07
CA PHE A 174 10.56 1.64 -12.84
C PHE A 174 9.99 0.78 -13.97
N HIS A 175 10.41 -0.47 -14.04
CA HIS A 175 9.72 -1.49 -14.81
C HIS A 175 8.55 -2.06 -14.01
N ASP A 176 7.51 -2.55 -14.69
CA ASP A 176 6.32 -3.15 -14.04
C ASP A 176 6.71 -4.31 -13.10
N VAL A 177 7.58 -5.20 -13.55
CA VAL A 177 8.26 -6.13 -12.65
C VAL A 177 9.66 -5.56 -12.39
N VAL A 178 9.91 -5.12 -11.18
CA VAL A 178 11.00 -4.21 -10.83
C VAL A 178 12.38 -4.71 -11.28
N ASP A 179 12.63 -6.01 -11.22
CA ASP A 179 13.89 -6.66 -11.60
C ASP A 179 13.87 -7.27 -13.02
N GLN A 180 12.87 -6.94 -13.84
CA GLN A 180 12.72 -7.44 -15.22
C GLN A 180 12.65 -6.28 -16.23
N PRO A 181 13.79 -5.91 -16.86
CA PRO A 181 13.87 -4.73 -17.73
C PRO A 181 13.16 -4.88 -19.08
N ASP A 182 12.66 -6.05 -19.41
CA ASP A 182 11.83 -6.35 -20.58
C ASP A 182 10.34 -6.08 -20.36
N THR A 183 9.92 -5.79 -19.13
CA THR A 183 8.55 -5.35 -18.82
C THR A 183 8.37 -3.86 -19.13
N PHE A 184 7.13 -3.41 -19.31
CA PHE A 184 6.86 -2.01 -19.63
C PHE A 184 7.29 -1.05 -18.50
N VAL A 185 7.44 0.23 -18.84
CA VAL A 185 7.77 1.28 -17.87
C VAL A 185 6.51 1.69 -17.12
N GLU A 186 6.58 1.60 -15.81
CA GLU A 186 5.47 1.81 -14.87
C GLU A 186 5.69 3.09 -14.05
N THR A 187 4.62 3.87 -13.85
CA THR A 187 4.68 5.20 -13.21
C THR A 187 4.24 5.19 -11.75
N ASN A 188 3.30 4.29 -11.38
CA ASN A 188 2.64 4.36 -10.08
C ASN A 188 3.58 4.06 -8.90
N LEU A 189 4.53 3.14 -9.07
CA LEU A 189 5.54 2.85 -8.05
C LEU A 189 6.32 4.13 -7.67
N ALA A 190 6.69 4.94 -8.66
CA ALA A 190 7.46 6.17 -8.41
C ALA A 190 6.68 7.14 -7.51
N GLN A 191 5.38 7.35 -7.76
CA GLN A 191 4.57 8.25 -6.92
C GLN A 191 4.26 7.66 -5.54
N MET A 192 4.08 6.33 -5.42
CA MET A 192 3.90 5.64 -4.13
C MET A 192 5.15 5.74 -3.25
N LEU A 193 6.34 5.61 -3.84
CA LEU A 193 7.60 5.80 -3.12
C LEU A 193 7.82 7.26 -2.73
N ALA A 194 7.58 8.22 -3.65
CA ALA A 194 7.68 9.65 -3.35
C ALA A 194 6.73 10.04 -2.22
N TYR A 195 5.47 9.58 -2.25
CA TYR A 195 4.52 9.73 -1.16
C TYR A 195 5.09 9.24 0.17
N SER A 196 5.63 8.01 0.18
CA SER A 196 6.16 7.39 1.40
C SER A 196 7.34 8.14 1.96
N LEU A 197 8.24 8.61 1.09
CA LEU A 197 9.41 9.41 1.46
C LEU A 197 9.02 10.77 2.03
N TYR A 198 8.15 11.53 1.35
CA TYR A 198 7.70 12.83 1.84
C TYR A 198 6.99 12.72 3.20
N ARG A 199 6.10 11.73 3.35
CA ARG A 199 5.43 11.48 4.65
C ARG A 199 6.42 11.14 5.75
N GLY A 200 7.48 10.38 5.41
CA GLY A 200 8.52 10.02 6.37
C GLY A 200 9.38 11.19 6.80
N ILE A 201 9.72 12.07 5.87
CA ILE A 201 10.50 13.29 6.12
C ILE A 201 9.65 14.27 6.96
N ALA A 202 8.42 14.57 6.54
CA ALA A 202 7.53 15.46 7.28
C ALA A 202 7.22 14.95 8.69
N GLY A 203 7.11 13.61 8.87
CA GLY A 203 6.91 12.97 10.16
C GLY A 203 8.17 12.82 11.01
N GLY A 204 9.35 13.23 10.51
CA GLY A 204 10.63 13.18 11.24
C GLY A 204 11.17 11.76 11.52
N TRP A 205 10.63 10.73 10.85
CA TRP A 205 11.07 9.35 11.03
C TRP A 205 11.87 8.78 9.84
N LEU A 206 11.96 9.52 8.73
CA LEU A 206 12.96 9.29 7.69
C LEU A 206 13.95 10.46 7.64
N PRO A 207 15.24 10.19 7.33
CA PRO A 207 16.25 11.23 7.14
C PRO A 207 15.91 12.19 6.00
N SER A 208 16.30 13.48 6.15
CA SER A 208 16.07 14.52 5.14
C SER A 208 16.80 14.26 3.82
N GLU A 209 17.84 13.44 3.83
CA GLU A 209 18.63 13.04 2.66
C GLU A 209 17.78 12.32 1.60
N TYR A 210 16.68 11.68 2.01
CA TYR A 210 15.73 11.09 1.07
C TYR A 210 14.96 12.14 0.23
N LYS A 211 15.02 13.44 0.60
CA LYS A 211 14.27 14.49 -0.12
C LYS A 211 14.69 14.61 -1.58
N GLU A 212 15.97 14.57 -1.88
CA GLU A 212 16.46 14.63 -3.26
C GLU A 212 15.90 13.48 -4.10
N GLN A 213 15.87 12.28 -3.52
CA GLN A 213 15.31 11.11 -4.20
C GLN A 213 13.78 11.22 -4.39
N ALA A 214 13.06 11.70 -3.39
CA ALA A 214 11.63 11.95 -3.49
C ALA A 214 11.31 13.00 -4.57
N ASP A 215 12.07 14.08 -4.63
CA ASP A 215 11.94 15.15 -5.64
C ASP A 215 12.23 14.62 -7.05
N LYS A 216 13.22 13.74 -7.22
CA LYS A 216 13.51 13.07 -8.50
C LYS A 216 12.35 12.21 -8.96
N LEU A 217 11.80 11.36 -8.07
CA LEU A 217 10.63 10.53 -8.35
C LEU A 217 9.43 11.39 -8.76
N ARG A 218 9.10 12.40 -7.95
CA ARG A 218 8.01 13.34 -8.23
C ARG A 218 8.17 14.03 -9.59
N LYS A 219 9.37 14.53 -9.90
CA LYS A 219 9.67 15.16 -11.19
C LYS A 219 9.42 14.20 -12.36
N SER A 220 9.82 12.95 -12.23
CA SER A 220 9.61 11.93 -13.28
C SER A 220 8.13 11.62 -13.49
N VAL A 221 7.34 11.58 -12.42
CA VAL A 221 5.88 11.41 -12.48
C VAL A 221 5.21 12.61 -13.17
N HIS A 222 5.61 13.85 -12.85
CA HIS A 222 5.08 15.04 -13.51
C HIS A 222 5.27 15.04 -15.04
N GLN A 223 6.34 14.41 -15.55
CA GLN A 223 6.56 14.23 -16.97
C GLN A 223 5.61 13.23 -17.63
N LYS A 224 4.85 12.49 -16.83
CA LYS A 224 3.84 11.52 -17.28
C LYS A 224 2.40 12.06 -17.20
N VAL A 225 2.21 13.29 -16.74
CA VAL A 225 0.91 13.94 -16.76
C VAL A 225 0.65 14.50 -18.15
N ASP A 226 -0.42 14.09 -18.79
CA ASP A 226 -0.82 14.56 -20.12
C ASP A 226 -1.53 15.93 -20.06
N ALA A 227 -1.86 16.48 -21.23
CA ALA A 227 -2.51 17.78 -21.36
C ALA A 227 -3.92 17.83 -20.73
N SER A 228 -4.55 16.68 -20.48
CA SER A 228 -5.85 16.56 -19.81
C SER A 228 -5.71 16.35 -18.29
N GLY A 229 -4.49 16.29 -17.77
CA GLY A 229 -4.21 16.09 -16.35
C GLY A 229 -4.18 14.62 -15.91
N TYR A 230 -4.19 13.67 -16.84
CA TYR A 230 -4.13 12.24 -16.49
C TYR A 230 -2.67 11.74 -16.41
N VAL A 231 -2.38 10.99 -15.36
CA VAL A 231 -1.10 10.31 -15.19
C VAL A 231 -1.07 9.09 -16.13
N GLN A 232 -0.09 9.07 -17.02
CA GLN A 232 0.12 8.02 -18.02
C GLN A 232 1.15 6.99 -17.53
N GLY A 233 1.12 5.79 -18.11
CA GLY A 233 2.08 4.74 -17.82
C GLY A 233 1.80 4.00 -16.51
N VAL A 234 0.58 4.07 -15.99
CA VAL A 234 0.16 3.41 -14.76
C VAL A 234 -0.29 1.98 -15.05
N CYS A 235 0.22 1.02 -14.29
CA CYS A 235 -0.32 -0.33 -14.20
C CYS A 235 -1.48 -0.31 -13.19
N GLY A 236 -2.71 -0.42 -13.65
CA GLY A 236 -3.88 -0.29 -12.79
C GLY A 236 -5.14 -0.94 -13.35
N ALA A 237 -6.25 -0.71 -12.63
CA ALA A 237 -7.54 -1.25 -12.99
C ALA A 237 -7.91 -0.95 -14.46
N PRO A 238 -8.68 -1.84 -15.11
CA PRO A 238 -9.28 -3.09 -14.57
C PRO A 238 -8.39 -4.34 -14.73
N LYS A 239 -7.28 -4.30 -15.46
CA LYS A 239 -6.56 -5.52 -15.86
C LYS A 239 -5.17 -5.70 -15.26
N PHE A 240 -4.51 -4.61 -14.85
CA PHE A 240 -3.15 -4.64 -14.29
C PHE A 240 -2.11 -5.39 -15.16
N ASP A 241 -2.25 -5.32 -16.49
CA ASP A 241 -1.45 -6.07 -17.47
C ASP A 241 -0.71 -5.18 -18.48
N ARG A 242 -0.91 -3.87 -18.40
CA ARG A 242 -0.34 -2.90 -19.34
C ARG A 242 -0.23 -1.49 -18.74
N ALA A 243 0.61 -0.67 -19.37
CA ALA A 243 0.68 0.76 -19.09
C ALA A 243 -0.57 1.48 -19.63
N GLY A 244 -1.15 2.35 -18.81
CA GLY A 244 -2.33 3.14 -19.17
C GLY A 244 -2.58 4.28 -18.19
N THR A 245 -3.84 4.64 -17.99
CA THR A 245 -4.32 5.49 -16.92
C THR A 245 -5.24 4.68 -16.02
N ALA A 246 -5.24 4.97 -14.71
CA ALA A 246 -6.10 4.28 -13.77
C ALA A 246 -6.44 5.18 -12.58
N PRO A 247 -7.58 4.96 -11.89
CA PRO A 247 -7.96 5.72 -10.70
C PRO A 247 -6.88 5.70 -9.61
N GLU A 248 -6.19 4.57 -9.44
CA GLU A 248 -5.10 4.41 -8.46
C GLU A 248 -3.93 5.36 -8.76
N GLY A 249 -3.60 5.52 -10.05
CA GLY A 249 -2.56 6.46 -10.50
C GLY A 249 -2.91 7.90 -10.17
N GLN A 250 -4.17 8.31 -10.41
CA GLN A 250 -4.64 9.65 -10.08
C GLN A 250 -4.69 9.88 -8.56
N ALA A 251 -5.16 8.88 -7.80
CA ALA A 251 -5.22 8.97 -6.35
C ALA A 251 -3.82 9.12 -5.73
N PHE A 252 -2.84 8.31 -6.17
CA PHE A 252 -1.47 8.42 -5.68
C PHE A 252 -0.75 9.69 -6.13
N PHE A 253 -1.09 10.24 -7.29
CA PHE A 253 -0.59 11.54 -7.68
C PHE A 253 -1.01 12.62 -6.67
N LEU A 254 -2.31 12.67 -6.31
CA LEU A 254 -2.82 13.61 -5.32
C LEU A 254 -2.21 13.37 -3.92
N LEU A 255 -2.05 12.12 -3.51
CA LEU A 255 -1.44 11.77 -2.23
C LEU A 255 0.04 12.18 -2.18
N MET A 256 0.78 11.99 -3.27
CA MET A 256 2.18 12.41 -3.41
C MET A 256 2.30 13.94 -3.30
N GLU A 257 1.45 14.68 -4.02
CA GLU A 257 1.47 16.14 -3.98
C GLU A 257 1.11 16.69 -2.59
N ALA A 258 0.09 16.12 -1.95
CA ALA A 258 -0.26 16.49 -0.58
C ALA A 258 0.87 16.18 0.42
N ALA A 259 1.58 15.07 0.24
CA ALA A 259 2.71 14.74 1.08
C ALA A 259 3.92 15.65 0.84
N TRP A 260 4.18 16.04 -0.41
CA TRP A 260 5.22 17.02 -0.77
C TRP A 260 4.98 18.38 -0.11
N GLN A 261 3.72 18.87 -0.11
CA GLN A 261 3.36 20.13 0.54
C GLN A 261 3.70 20.15 2.03
N GLU A 262 3.60 19.03 2.74
CA GLU A 262 3.96 18.94 4.15
C GLU A 262 5.47 19.08 4.41
N THR A 263 6.31 18.99 3.38
CA THR A 263 7.78 19.14 3.47
C THR A 263 8.27 20.54 3.10
N GLN A 264 7.34 21.47 2.75
CA GLN A 264 7.68 22.85 2.41
C GLN A 264 7.58 23.76 3.66
#